data_b7ae5c69fd216f329d81f070735e31fe
#
_entry.id   b7ae5c69fd216f329d81f070735e31fe
#
_cell.length_a   1.000
_cell.length_b   1.000
_cell.length_c   1.000
_cell.angle_alpha   90.00
_cell.angle_beta   90.00
_cell.angle_gamma   90.00
#
_symmetry.space_group_name_H-M   'P 1'
#
loop_
_entity.id
_entity.type
_entity.pdbx_description
1 polymer ?
#
loop_
_entity_poly.entity_id
_entity_poly.type
_entity_poly.pdbx_seq_one_letter_code
_entity_poly.pdbx_strand_id
1 'polypeptide(L)'
;MKRIFNRDELYQEIWQSSVKQVADKYQLNYSKLLQSCKAANIPTPTSKFIYNKKHNLPTEEWIIPLPSSNLTNIEVEMKINPTIREKEDIAEEKTEVSQPKAKNEDSQKYFNVNKDSFYQALNFLPEEKVTKIYQELIKFNPNATRKLNKHVEEYKEEIKEWKRREKLAKLNYFHPNYQRNTLQKPDNLDNVSKEQQSRVYQLLNTLYTLFEKFGETIPQPFTISIGSDKVRFEIIESKDKITHILTPAEEKELAEYNENKKYARKPNIRKYDYIPNGLLRIKFINQNTSYIKDTKEQSLEEMLPEIIFKFYQNYWQIRTKREE
;
A
#
# COMPACT_ATOMS: atom_id res chain seq x y z
N MET A 1 -24.89 3.86 3.72
CA MET A 1 -26.23 3.20 3.80
C MET A 1 -26.08 1.87 4.51
N LYS A 2 -27.09 1.49 5.32
CA LYS A 2 -27.16 0.17 5.97
C LYS A 2 -28.34 -0.59 5.39
N ARG A 3 -28.24 -1.92 5.28
CA ARG A 3 -29.31 -2.81 4.88
C ARG A 3 -29.64 -3.74 6.03
N ILE A 4 -30.91 -3.97 6.25
CA ILE A 4 -31.44 -4.84 7.33
C ILE A 4 -31.80 -6.20 6.70
N PHE A 5 -31.35 -7.26 7.36
CA PHE A 5 -31.64 -8.65 6.99
C PHE A 5 -32.33 -9.36 8.14
N ASN A 6 -33.27 -10.25 7.82
CA ASN A 6 -33.73 -11.22 8.78
C ASN A 6 -32.61 -12.25 9.06
N ARG A 7 -32.42 -12.60 10.31
CA ARG A 7 -31.34 -13.48 10.76
C ARG A 7 -31.43 -14.88 10.16
N ASP A 8 -32.63 -15.46 10.10
CA ASP A 8 -32.85 -16.80 9.55
C ASP A 8 -32.66 -16.84 8.04
N GLU A 9 -33.19 -15.83 7.32
CA GLU A 9 -33.00 -15.70 5.88
C GLU A 9 -31.53 -15.53 5.51
N LEU A 10 -30.81 -14.68 6.25
CA LEU A 10 -29.38 -14.45 6.01
C LEU A 10 -28.55 -15.72 6.26
N TYR A 11 -28.88 -16.50 7.31
CA TYR A 11 -28.25 -17.79 7.56
C TYR A 11 -28.48 -18.75 6.39
N GLN A 12 -29.72 -18.91 5.92
CA GLN A 12 -30.04 -19.79 4.80
C GLN A 12 -29.30 -19.39 3.52
N GLU A 13 -29.27 -18.09 3.18
CA GLU A 13 -28.57 -17.62 1.99
C GLU A 13 -27.06 -17.87 2.07
N ILE A 14 -26.43 -17.65 3.23
CA ILE A 14 -25.00 -17.88 3.43
C ILE A 14 -24.66 -19.37 3.27
N TRP A 15 -25.50 -20.28 3.75
CA TRP A 15 -25.28 -21.71 3.61
C TRP A 15 -25.67 -22.25 2.24
N GLN A 16 -26.57 -21.58 1.53
CA GLN A 16 -26.90 -21.90 0.13
C GLN A 16 -25.80 -21.44 -0.85
N SER A 17 -25.14 -20.32 -0.60
CA SER A 17 -24.15 -19.78 -1.52
C SER A 17 -22.76 -19.68 -0.86
N SER A 18 -22.45 -18.59 -0.24
CA SER A 18 -21.30 -18.31 0.64
C SER A 18 -21.39 -16.86 1.13
N VAL A 19 -20.72 -16.53 2.21
CA VAL A 19 -20.65 -15.14 2.73
C VAL A 19 -20.20 -14.16 1.64
N LYS A 20 -19.24 -14.56 0.78
CA LYS A 20 -18.74 -13.72 -0.31
C LYS A 20 -19.79 -13.47 -1.38
N GLN A 21 -20.50 -14.52 -1.82
CA GLN A 21 -21.55 -14.39 -2.84
C GLN A 21 -22.74 -13.56 -2.33
N VAL A 22 -23.12 -13.72 -1.06
CA VAL A 22 -24.16 -12.86 -0.43
C VAL A 22 -23.68 -11.41 -0.36
N ALA A 23 -22.43 -11.15 0.02
CA ALA A 23 -21.88 -9.79 0.03
C ALA A 23 -21.88 -9.16 -1.37
N ASP A 24 -21.52 -9.92 -2.41
CA ASP A 24 -21.50 -9.43 -3.79
C ASP A 24 -22.93 -9.23 -4.34
N LYS A 25 -23.85 -10.16 -4.05
CA LYS A 25 -25.27 -10.08 -4.46
C LYS A 25 -25.96 -8.81 -3.95
N TYR A 26 -25.70 -8.46 -2.69
CA TYR A 26 -26.35 -7.31 -2.05
C TYR A 26 -25.46 -6.06 -1.96
N GLN A 27 -24.31 -6.07 -2.64
CA GLN A 27 -23.32 -4.99 -2.61
C GLN A 27 -22.91 -4.57 -1.18
N LEU A 28 -22.71 -5.55 -0.31
CA LEU A 28 -22.33 -5.33 1.08
C LEU A 28 -20.79 -5.34 1.24
N ASN A 29 -20.32 -4.66 2.28
CA ASN A 29 -18.92 -4.81 2.69
C ASN A 29 -18.73 -6.19 3.31
N TYR A 30 -17.90 -7.04 2.68
CA TYR A 30 -17.65 -8.42 3.12
C TYR A 30 -17.19 -8.52 4.58
N SER A 31 -16.24 -7.66 4.98
CA SER A 31 -15.71 -7.68 6.36
C SER A 31 -16.76 -7.28 7.38
N LYS A 32 -17.61 -6.31 7.05
CA LYS A 32 -18.72 -5.86 7.90
C LYS A 32 -19.81 -6.92 7.98
N LEU A 33 -20.17 -7.57 6.87
CA LEU A 33 -21.10 -8.69 6.87
C LEU A 33 -20.62 -9.82 7.78
N LEU A 34 -19.34 -10.17 7.68
CA LEU A 34 -18.74 -11.23 8.50
C LEU A 34 -18.73 -10.84 10.00
N GLN A 35 -18.48 -9.58 10.32
CA GLN A 35 -18.55 -9.05 11.67
C GLN A 35 -19.98 -9.08 12.23
N SER A 36 -20.98 -8.67 11.41
CA SER A 36 -22.39 -8.72 11.79
C SER A 36 -22.88 -10.16 12.00
N CYS A 37 -22.45 -11.12 11.16
CA CYS A 37 -22.75 -12.54 11.36
C CYS A 37 -22.19 -13.05 12.70
N LYS A 38 -20.95 -12.69 13.05
CA LYS A 38 -20.34 -13.04 14.34
C LYS A 38 -21.09 -12.45 15.53
N ALA A 39 -21.45 -11.16 15.45
CA ALA A 39 -22.19 -10.45 16.50
C ALA A 39 -23.60 -11.04 16.73
N ALA A 40 -24.23 -11.52 15.66
CA ALA A 40 -25.56 -12.15 15.71
C ALA A 40 -25.51 -13.68 15.93
N ASN A 41 -24.34 -14.25 16.24
CA ASN A 41 -24.15 -15.69 16.39
C ASN A 41 -24.67 -16.51 15.20
N ILE A 42 -24.43 -16.03 13.96
CA ILE A 42 -24.72 -16.79 12.74
C ILE A 42 -23.47 -17.60 12.38
N PRO A 43 -23.53 -18.94 12.39
CA PRO A 43 -22.43 -19.77 11.93
C PRO A 43 -22.24 -19.63 10.43
N THR A 44 -21.00 -19.45 10.00
CA THR A 44 -20.64 -19.32 8.59
C THR A 44 -19.99 -20.60 8.06
N PRO A 45 -20.24 -20.99 6.79
CA PRO A 45 -19.70 -22.21 6.22
C PRO A 45 -18.19 -22.15 6.13
N THR A 46 -17.53 -23.27 6.44
CA THR A 46 -16.08 -23.41 6.32
C THR A 46 -15.64 -23.54 4.86
N SER A 47 -14.38 -23.25 4.57
CA SER A 47 -13.80 -23.41 3.23
C SER A 47 -13.95 -24.87 2.72
N LYS A 48 -13.89 -25.85 3.64
CA LYS A 48 -14.05 -27.27 3.33
C LYS A 48 -15.49 -27.59 2.92
N PHE A 49 -16.50 -27.04 3.60
CA PHE A 49 -17.90 -27.16 3.22
C PHE A 49 -18.15 -26.58 1.81
N ILE A 50 -17.63 -25.38 1.53
CA ILE A 50 -17.80 -24.71 0.23
C ILE A 50 -17.12 -25.55 -0.88
N TYR A 51 -15.93 -26.09 -0.62
CA TYR A 51 -15.23 -26.98 -1.54
C TYR A 51 -16.05 -28.25 -1.84
N ASN A 52 -16.52 -28.95 -0.79
CA ASN A 52 -17.32 -30.17 -0.95
C ASN A 52 -18.62 -29.90 -1.74
N LYS A 53 -19.30 -28.81 -1.42
CA LYS A 53 -20.53 -28.40 -2.12
C LYS A 53 -20.28 -28.14 -3.62
N LYS A 54 -19.17 -27.47 -3.95
CA LYS A 54 -18.78 -27.20 -5.34
C LYS A 54 -18.48 -28.46 -6.14
N HIS A 55 -18.01 -29.52 -5.47
CA HIS A 55 -17.64 -30.78 -6.09
C HIS A 55 -18.69 -31.89 -5.90
N ASN A 56 -19.91 -31.53 -5.49
CA ASN A 56 -21.03 -32.47 -5.22
C ASN A 56 -20.68 -33.61 -4.25
N LEU A 57 -19.81 -33.32 -3.28
CA LEU A 57 -19.47 -34.24 -2.19
C LEU A 57 -20.43 -34.09 -1.01
N PRO A 58 -20.59 -35.11 -0.13
CA PRO A 58 -21.46 -35.04 1.05
C PRO A 58 -21.12 -33.82 1.93
N THR A 59 -22.15 -33.05 2.29
CA THR A 59 -21.99 -31.80 3.08
C THR A 59 -22.83 -31.77 4.34
N GLU A 60 -23.69 -32.76 4.56
CA GLU A 60 -24.67 -32.78 5.65
C GLU A 60 -24.04 -32.70 7.04
N GLU A 61 -22.91 -33.37 7.25
CA GLU A 61 -22.17 -33.40 8.52
C GLU A 61 -21.51 -32.07 8.88
N TRP A 62 -21.42 -31.14 7.91
CA TRP A 62 -20.70 -29.86 8.07
C TRP A 62 -21.62 -28.68 8.32
N ILE A 63 -22.95 -28.88 8.28
CA ILE A 63 -23.92 -27.81 8.50
C ILE A 63 -24.07 -27.59 10.01
N ILE A 64 -23.67 -26.39 10.47
CA ILE A 64 -23.83 -25.97 11.86
C ILE A 64 -25.20 -25.33 12.01
N PRO A 65 -26.11 -25.88 12.83
CA PRO A 65 -27.45 -25.33 13.01
C PRO A 65 -27.39 -23.92 13.60
N LEU A 66 -28.38 -23.09 13.25
CA LEU A 66 -28.47 -21.72 13.75
C LEU A 66 -28.82 -21.74 15.25
N PRO A 67 -28.00 -21.20 16.15
CA PRO A 67 -28.30 -21.11 17.57
C PRO A 67 -29.53 -20.22 17.83
N SER A 68 -30.30 -20.50 18.86
CA SER A 68 -31.39 -19.62 19.29
C SER A 68 -30.85 -18.25 19.73
N SER A 69 -31.47 -17.17 19.30
CA SER A 69 -31.10 -15.80 19.67
C SER A 69 -32.34 -14.89 19.65
N ASN A 70 -32.36 -13.89 20.53
CA ASN A 70 -33.42 -12.88 20.58
C ASN A 70 -33.29 -11.83 19.45
N LEU A 71 -32.20 -11.87 18.66
CA LEU A 71 -31.96 -10.95 17.56
C LEU A 71 -32.64 -11.48 16.29
N THR A 72 -33.66 -10.79 15.82
CA THR A 72 -34.40 -11.14 14.59
C THR A 72 -33.85 -10.41 13.35
N ASN A 73 -33.34 -9.18 13.53
CA ASN A 73 -32.86 -8.34 12.45
C ASN A 73 -31.40 -7.96 12.62
N ILE A 74 -30.67 -7.90 11.51
CA ILE A 74 -29.22 -7.62 11.47
C ILE A 74 -28.97 -6.50 10.49
N GLU A 75 -28.29 -5.45 10.93
CA GLU A 75 -27.88 -4.35 10.08
C GLU A 75 -26.47 -4.61 9.52
N VAL A 76 -26.31 -4.45 8.20
CA VAL A 76 -25.04 -4.58 7.51
C VAL A 76 -24.77 -3.36 6.66
N GLU A 77 -23.54 -2.84 6.72
CA GLU A 77 -23.12 -1.70 5.92
C GLU A 77 -22.93 -2.10 4.44
N MET A 78 -23.50 -1.31 3.54
CA MET A 78 -23.32 -1.47 2.09
C MET A 78 -21.92 -0.99 1.67
N LYS A 79 -21.42 -1.53 0.56
CA LYS A 79 -20.22 -0.98 -0.11
C LYS A 79 -20.57 0.45 -0.56
N ILE A 80 -19.81 1.42 -0.09
CA ILE A 80 -19.89 2.79 -0.60
C ILE A 80 -19.12 2.78 -1.92
N ASN A 81 -19.84 2.66 -3.04
CA ASN A 81 -19.25 2.95 -4.34
C ASN A 81 -19.24 4.47 -4.49
N PRO A 82 -18.07 5.11 -4.61
CA PRO A 82 -17.99 6.57 -4.74
C PRO A 82 -18.70 7.11 -6.01
N THR A 83 -19.09 6.25 -6.92
CA THR A 83 -19.74 6.61 -8.19
C THR A 83 -21.26 6.88 -8.09
N ILE A 84 -21.90 6.64 -6.95
CA ILE A 84 -23.37 6.79 -6.81
C ILE A 84 -23.77 8.12 -6.14
N ARG A 85 -22.83 8.84 -5.52
CA ARG A 85 -23.16 10.15 -4.90
C ARG A 85 -23.36 11.31 -5.87
N GLU A 86 -23.06 11.14 -7.17
CA GLU A 86 -23.23 12.19 -8.18
C GLU A 86 -24.48 12.03 -9.04
N LYS A 87 -25.37 11.04 -8.77
CA LYS A 87 -26.55 10.80 -9.63
C LYS A 87 -27.92 11.02 -8.99
N GLU A 88 -28.00 11.34 -7.70
CA GLU A 88 -29.30 11.56 -7.04
C GLU A 88 -29.68 13.04 -6.82
N ASP A 89 -28.80 13.99 -7.11
CA ASP A 89 -29.10 15.44 -6.98
C ASP A 89 -29.37 16.15 -8.32
N ILE A 90 -29.64 15.42 -9.42
CA ILE A 90 -30.02 16.04 -10.70
C ILE A 90 -31.26 15.33 -11.28
N ALA A 91 -32.40 15.59 -10.66
CA ALA A 91 -33.70 15.38 -11.28
C ALA A 91 -34.68 16.42 -10.72
N GLU A 92 -34.54 17.65 -11.19
CA GLU A 92 -35.59 18.65 -11.39
C GLU A 92 -34.93 19.97 -11.78
N GLU A 93 -34.81 20.22 -13.06
CA GLU A 93 -35.20 21.44 -13.74
C GLU A 93 -34.71 21.39 -15.20
N LYS A 94 -35.68 21.16 -16.07
CA LYS A 94 -35.53 21.49 -17.50
C LYS A 94 -36.03 22.92 -17.67
N THR A 95 -35.20 23.78 -18.20
CA THR A 95 -35.43 24.58 -19.41
C THR A 95 -34.41 25.68 -19.57
N GLU A 96 -33.99 25.79 -20.80
CA GLU A 96 -33.48 26.92 -21.58
C GLU A 96 -32.03 26.87 -22.04
N VAL A 97 -31.97 26.75 -23.34
CA VAL A 97 -30.82 26.81 -24.22
C VAL A 97 -30.20 28.20 -24.19
N SER A 98 -28.92 28.33 -23.86
CA SER A 98 -28.09 29.42 -24.27
C SER A 98 -26.60 29.02 -24.40
N GLN A 99 -25.98 29.52 -25.41
CA GLN A 99 -24.68 29.22 -26.04
C GLN A 99 -23.47 29.17 -25.11
N PRO A 100 -22.38 28.48 -25.49
CA PRO A 100 -21.24 28.22 -24.63
C PRO A 100 -20.36 29.46 -24.42
N LYS A 101 -20.40 30.02 -23.23
CA LYS A 101 -19.34 30.94 -22.74
C LYS A 101 -18.17 30.08 -22.27
N ALA A 102 -16.99 30.42 -22.79
CA ALA A 102 -15.71 29.88 -22.36
C ALA A 102 -15.62 29.91 -20.84
N LYS A 103 -15.62 28.73 -20.19
CA LYS A 103 -15.32 28.59 -18.76
C LYS A 103 -13.81 28.69 -18.60
N ASN A 104 -13.37 29.73 -17.94
CA ASN A 104 -12.06 29.77 -17.31
C ASN A 104 -11.96 28.56 -16.37
N GLU A 105 -11.12 27.59 -16.75
CA GLU A 105 -10.73 26.50 -15.86
C GLU A 105 -9.89 27.10 -14.74
N ASP A 106 -10.53 27.40 -13.60
CA ASP A 106 -9.85 27.54 -12.32
C ASP A 106 -9.31 26.15 -11.96
N SER A 107 -8.11 25.88 -12.43
CA SER A 107 -7.37 24.65 -12.13
C SER A 107 -7.16 24.61 -10.63
N GLN A 108 -7.88 23.74 -9.96
CA GLN A 108 -7.75 23.50 -8.53
C GLN A 108 -6.29 23.05 -8.26
N LYS A 109 -5.49 23.97 -7.70
CA LYS A 109 -4.08 23.73 -7.40
C LYS A 109 -3.99 22.76 -6.23
N TYR A 110 -3.49 21.56 -6.49
CA TYR A 110 -3.29 20.54 -5.44
C TYR A 110 -2.16 20.92 -4.47
N PHE A 111 -1.18 21.68 -4.96
CA PHE A 111 -0.03 22.11 -4.16
C PHE A 111 0.01 23.64 -4.08
N ASN A 112 0.02 24.15 -2.86
CA ASN A 112 0.18 25.59 -2.62
C ASN A 112 1.68 25.94 -2.55
N VAL A 113 2.32 26.09 -3.72
CA VAL A 113 3.74 26.40 -3.81
C VAL A 113 3.90 27.87 -4.17
N ASN A 114 4.59 28.62 -3.30
CA ASN A 114 4.97 30.00 -3.61
C ASN A 114 6.00 29.99 -4.75
N LYS A 115 5.67 30.68 -5.87
CA LYS A 115 6.50 30.72 -7.07
C LYS A 115 7.90 31.23 -6.78
N ASP A 116 8.02 32.35 -6.09
CA ASP A 116 9.32 33.02 -5.88
C ASP A 116 10.24 32.17 -5.00
N SER A 117 9.70 31.57 -3.94
CA SER A 117 10.46 30.65 -3.09
C SER A 117 10.90 29.39 -3.86
N PHE A 118 10.05 28.89 -4.77
CA PHE A 118 10.39 27.72 -5.58
C PHE A 118 11.52 28.02 -6.58
N TYR A 119 11.45 29.15 -7.26
CA TYR A 119 12.48 29.60 -8.19
C TYR A 119 13.80 29.88 -7.44
N GLN A 120 13.75 30.51 -6.29
CA GLN A 120 14.92 30.75 -5.45
C GLN A 120 15.58 29.44 -4.99
N ALA A 121 14.76 28.44 -4.61
CA ALA A 121 15.25 27.14 -4.14
C ALA A 121 15.93 26.31 -5.24
N LEU A 122 15.56 26.49 -6.50
CA LEU A 122 16.12 25.80 -7.69
C LEU A 122 16.94 26.71 -8.59
N ASN A 123 17.50 27.80 -8.06
CA ASN A 123 18.28 28.80 -8.80
C ASN A 123 19.53 28.25 -9.50
N PHE A 124 20.01 27.08 -9.11
CA PHE A 124 21.13 26.37 -9.72
C PHE A 124 20.77 25.62 -11.03
N LEU A 125 19.47 25.57 -11.37
CA LEU A 125 18.99 25.02 -12.64
C LEU A 125 18.72 26.14 -13.65
N PRO A 126 18.74 25.82 -14.96
CA PRO A 126 18.29 26.77 -15.99
C PRO A 126 16.84 27.22 -15.76
N GLU A 127 16.56 28.49 -15.94
CA GLU A 127 15.23 29.09 -15.68
C GLU A 127 14.10 28.40 -16.44
N GLU A 128 14.35 28.03 -17.72
CA GLU A 128 13.39 27.27 -18.52
C GLU A 128 12.99 25.95 -17.88
N LYS A 129 13.97 25.25 -17.29
CA LYS A 129 13.74 23.97 -16.61
C LYS A 129 12.95 24.18 -15.33
N VAL A 130 13.28 25.18 -14.52
CA VAL A 130 12.53 25.52 -13.30
C VAL A 130 11.10 25.87 -13.62
N THR A 131 10.88 26.66 -14.67
CA THR A 131 9.54 27.03 -15.15
C THR A 131 8.73 25.79 -15.55
N LYS A 132 9.32 24.87 -16.31
CA LYS A 132 8.68 23.61 -16.70
C LYS A 132 8.29 22.76 -15.48
N ILE A 133 9.22 22.57 -14.54
CA ILE A 133 8.98 21.80 -13.31
C ILE A 133 7.82 22.41 -12.52
N TYR A 134 7.83 23.72 -12.33
CA TYR A 134 6.80 24.45 -11.62
C TYR A 134 5.41 24.32 -12.28
N GLN A 135 5.34 24.49 -13.60
CA GLN A 135 4.09 24.38 -14.35
C GLN A 135 3.50 22.97 -14.30
N GLU A 136 4.34 21.94 -14.47
CA GLU A 136 3.88 20.55 -14.42
C GLU A 136 3.46 20.15 -13.00
N LEU A 137 4.16 20.64 -11.96
CA LEU A 137 3.81 20.37 -10.57
C LEU A 137 2.45 20.96 -10.19
N ILE A 138 2.17 22.22 -10.58
CA ILE A 138 0.88 22.88 -10.28
C ILE A 138 -0.29 22.21 -11.02
N LYS A 139 -0.07 21.77 -12.26
CA LYS A 139 -1.09 21.09 -13.06
C LYS A 139 -1.31 19.62 -12.64
N PHE A 140 -0.39 19.07 -11.84
CA PHE A 140 -0.43 17.66 -11.50
C PHE A 140 -1.53 17.35 -10.50
N ASN A 141 -2.37 16.39 -10.88
CA ASN A 141 -3.40 15.81 -10.00
C ASN A 141 -3.01 14.37 -9.63
N PRO A 142 -2.58 14.11 -8.40
CA PRO A 142 -2.19 12.76 -7.98
C PRO A 142 -3.35 11.75 -8.06
N ASN A 143 -4.59 12.21 -7.96
CA ASN A 143 -5.78 11.34 -7.99
C ASN A 143 -6.26 11.02 -9.42
N ALA A 144 -5.78 11.72 -10.43
CA ALA A 144 -6.20 11.51 -11.83
C ALA A 144 -5.53 10.31 -12.48
N THR A 145 -4.42 9.84 -11.94
CA THR A 145 -3.61 8.78 -12.55
C THR A 145 -4.16 7.40 -12.17
N ARG A 146 -5.08 6.87 -12.97
CA ARG A 146 -5.65 5.51 -12.77
C ARG A 146 -4.73 4.38 -13.23
N LYS A 147 -3.84 4.67 -14.19
CA LYS A 147 -2.89 3.69 -14.76
C LYS A 147 -1.54 3.84 -14.06
N LEU A 148 -0.95 2.72 -13.69
CA LEU A 148 0.40 2.72 -13.13
C LEU A 148 1.43 3.07 -14.23
N ASN A 149 2.49 3.76 -13.83
CA ASN A 149 3.65 4.01 -14.66
C ASN A 149 4.33 2.67 -15.01
N LYS A 150 4.82 2.54 -16.23
CA LYS A 150 5.46 1.33 -16.75
C LYS A 150 6.56 0.80 -15.83
N HIS A 151 7.41 1.67 -15.31
CA HIS A 151 8.50 1.27 -14.41
C HIS A 151 8.01 0.71 -13.07
N VAL A 152 6.85 1.16 -12.59
CA VAL A 152 6.22 0.59 -11.38
C VAL A 152 5.60 -0.77 -11.68
N GLU A 153 4.99 -0.95 -12.85
CA GLU A 153 4.46 -2.25 -13.30
C GLU A 153 5.58 -3.28 -13.44
N GLU A 154 6.68 -2.92 -14.11
CA GLU A 154 7.87 -3.76 -14.27
C GLU A 154 8.45 -4.18 -12.90
N TYR A 155 8.59 -3.24 -11.97
CA TYR A 155 9.07 -3.52 -10.62
C TYR A 155 8.13 -4.46 -9.84
N LYS A 156 6.81 -4.33 -9.98
CA LYS A 156 5.84 -5.24 -9.38
C LYS A 156 5.95 -6.66 -9.94
N GLU A 157 6.13 -6.81 -11.24
CA GLU A 157 6.31 -8.12 -11.86
C GLU A 157 7.65 -8.75 -11.46
N GLU A 158 8.72 -7.97 -11.34
CA GLU A 158 10.01 -8.42 -10.82
C GLU A 158 9.88 -9.01 -9.40
N ILE A 159 9.20 -8.28 -8.49
CA ILE A 159 8.92 -8.76 -7.13
C ILE A 159 8.10 -10.06 -7.16
N LYS A 160 7.08 -10.14 -8.00
CA LYS A 160 6.20 -11.30 -8.10
C LYS A 160 6.95 -12.54 -8.59
N GLU A 161 7.78 -12.38 -9.62
CA GLU A 161 8.60 -13.45 -10.15
C GLU A 161 9.66 -13.91 -9.13
N TRP A 162 10.33 -12.96 -8.46
CA TRP A 162 11.29 -13.29 -7.41
C TRP A 162 10.63 -14.07 -6.26
N LYS A 163 9.45 -13.63 -5.77
CA LYS A 163 8.69 -14.32 -4.72
C LYS A 163 8.23 -15.72 -5.17
N ARG A 164 7.84 -15.88 -6.44
CA ARG A 164 7.46 -17.16 -7.01
C ARG A 164 8.62 -18.15 -6.98
N ARG A 165 9.79 -17.74 -7.44
CA ARG A 165 11.01 -18.55 -7.45
C ARG A 165 11.50 -18.87 -6.04
N GLU A 166 11.46 -17.91 -5.14
CA GLU A 166 11.83 -18.11 -3.74
C GLU A 166 10.93 -19.17 -3.06
N LYS A 167 9.62 -19.11 -3.34
CA LYS A 167 8.68 -20.13 -2.85
C LYS A 167 8.99 -21.52 -3.41
N LEU A 168 9.28 -21.63 -4.71
CA LEU A 168 9.65 -22.91 -5.34
C LEU A 168 10.97 -23.44 -4.77
N ALA A 169 11.96 -22.60 -4.58
CA ALA A 169 13.23 -22.98 -3.97
C ALA A 169 13.03 -23.53 -2.54
N LYS A 170 12.19 -22.90 -1.73
CA LYS A 170 11.87 -23.38 -0.38
C LYS A 170 11.13 -24.71 -0.36
N LEU A 171 10.18 -24.92 -1.29
CA LEU A 171 9.44 -26.18 -1.40
C LEU A 171 10.36 -27.34 -1.78
N ASN A 172 11.38 -27.09 -2.60
CA ASN A 172 12.29 -28.10 -3.12
C ASN A 172 13.58 -28.23 -2.29
N TYR A 173 13.67 -27.58 -1.14
CA TYR A 173 14.91 -27.53 -0.33
C TYR A 173 15.49 -28.91 0.00
N PHE A 174 14.64 -29.91 0.29
CA PHE A 174 15.05 -31.29 0.59
C PHE A 174 15.09 -32.21 -0.64
N HIS A 175 14.83 -31.67 -1.84
CA HIS A 175 14.86 -32.48 -3.05
C HIS A 175 16.28 -32.63 -3.58
N PRO A 176 16.70 -33.82 -4.12
CA PRO A 176 18.05 -34.02 -4.67
C PRO A 176 18.43 -33.02 -5.77
N ASN A 177 17.43 -32.50 -6.50
CA ASN A 177 17.60 -31.51 -7.56
C ASN A 177 17.29 -30.07 -7.07
N TYR A 178 17.58 -29.77 -5.82
CA TYR A 178 17.36 -28.43 -5.28
C TYR A 178 18.06 -27.35 -6.12
N GLN A 179 17.30 -26.41 -6.61
CA GLN A 179 17.80 -25.21 -7.29
C GLN A 179 17.56 -23.99 -6.41
N ARG A 180 18.65 -23.38 -5.99
CA ARG A 180 18.59 -22.11 -5.26
C ARG A 180 18.00 -21.03 -6.15
N ASN A 181 17.23 -20.10 -5.58
CA ASN A 181 16.84 -18.90 -6.31
C ASN A 181 18.09 -18.06 -6.63
N THR A 182 18.46 -18.00 -7.89
CA THR A 182 19.64 -17.25 -8.39
C THR A 182 19.30 -15.82 -8.79
N LEU A 183 18.01 -15.44 -8.80
CA LEU A 183 17.63 -14.07 -9.08
C LEU A 183 18.12 -13.14 -7.96
N GLN A 184 18.66 -12.02 -8.37
CA GLN A 184 18.93 -10.93 -7.42
C GLN A 184 17.63 -10.51 -6.77
N LYS A 185 17.68 -10.29 -5.46
CA LYS A 185 16.53 -9.78 -4.71
C LYS A 185 16.21 -8.36 -5.18
N PRO A 186 14.95 -8.06 -5.52
CA PRO A 186 14.57 -6.71 -5.90
C PRO A 186 14.91 -5.68 -4.82
N ASP A 187 15.40 -4.52 -5.25
CA ASP A 187 15.72 -3.41 -4.36
C ASP A 187 14.49 -3.02 -3.51
N ASN A 188 14.71 -2.57 -2.29
CA ASN A 188 13.67 -2.09 -1.36
C ASN A 188 12.64 -3.12 -0.87
N LEU A 189 12.69 -4.38 -1.27
CA LEU A 189 11.66 -5.38 -0.93
C LEU A 189 11.49 -5.59 0.58
N ASP A 190 12.57 -5.49 1.38
CA ASP A 190 12.55 -5.69 2.83
C ASP A 190 12.43 -4.39 3.64
N ASN A 191 12.49 -3.26 2.95
CA ASN A 191 12.50 -1.95 3.60
C ASN A 191 11.10 -1.52 4.06
N VAL A 192 10.07 -2.21 3.56
CA VAL A 192 8.66 -1.83 3.76
C VAL A 192 7.82 -3.06 4.05
N SER A 193 6.91 -2.95 5.01
CA SER A 193 5.93 -4.00 5.32
C SER A 193 4.97 -4.25 4.15
N LYS A 194 4.30 -5.41 4.16
CA LYS A 194 3.32 -5.76 3.12
C LYS A 194 2.15 -4.79 3.08
N GLU A 195 1.77 -4.26 4.22
CA GLU A 195 0.68 -3.32 4.42
C GLU A 195 0.95 -1.99 3.71
N GLN A 196 2.20 -1.52 3.73
CA GLN A 196 2.60 -0.26 3.10
C GLN A 196 3.06 -0.39 1.63
N GLN A 197 3.20 -1.60 1.09
CA GLN A 197 3.64 -1.80 -0.30
C GLN A 197 2.76 -1.08 -1.32
N SER A 198 1.44 -1.08 -1.12
CA SER A 198 0.50 -0.39 -2.02
C SER A 198 0.74 1.11 -2.05
N ARG A 199 0.98 1.71 -0.89
CA ARG A 199 1.29 3.15 -0.75
C ARG A 199 2.62 3.49 -1.42
N VAL A 200 3.63 2.65 -1.26
CA VAL A 200 4.93 2.83 -1.94
C VAL A 200 4.76 2.81 -3.46
N TYR A 201 3.96 1.89 -4.01
CA TYR A 201 3.71 1.87 -5.47
C TYR A 201 3.00 3.14 -5.95
N GLN A 202 2.06 3.68 -5.19
CA GLN A 202 1.38 4.94 -5.52
C GLN A 202 2.35 6.13 -5.48
N LEU A 203 3.21 6.19 -4.46
CA LEU A 203 4.23 7.23 -4.33
C LEU A 203 5.24 7.16 -5.48
N LEU A 204 5.75 5.97 -5.82
CA LEU A 204 6.63 5.76 -6.98
C LEU A 204 5.94 6.16 -8.29
N ASN A 205 4.66 5.78 -8.46
CA ASN A 205 3.87 6.15 -9.61
C ASN A 205 3.80 7.66 -9.80
N THR A 206 3.52 8.37 -8.72
CA THR A 206 3.47 9.84 -8.70
C THR A 206 4.83 10.45 -9.05
N LEU A 207 5.89 10.00 -8.39
CA LEU A 207 7.25 10.49 -8.63
C LEU A 207 7.71 10.24 -10.07
N TYR A 208 7.57 9.01 -10.57
CA TYR A 208 8.02 8.65 -11.92
C TYR A 208 7.25 9.42 -12.98
N THR A 209 5.92 9.53 -12.85
CA THR A 209 5.09 10.29 -13.78
C THR A 209 5.49 11.77 -13.81
N LEU A 210 5.79 12.37 -12.65
CA LEU A 210 6.24 13.76 -12.59
C LEU A 210 7.61 13.95 -13.21
N PHE A 211 8.59 13.10 -12.86
CA PHE A 211 9.94 13.24 -13.40
C PHE A 211 10.01 13.01 -14.91
N GLU A 212 9.21 12.09 -15.47
CA GLU A 212 9.06 11.92 -16.92
C GLU A 212 8.48 13.18 -17.58
N LYS A 213 7.49 13.83 -16.96
CA LYS A 213 6.95 15.12 -17.44
C LYS A 213 7.99 16.24 -17.39
N PHE A 214 8.88 16.24 -16.41
CA PHE A 214 10.01 17.17 -16.34
C PHE A 214 11.06 16.91 -17.43
N GLY A 215 10.99 15.76 -18.10
CA GLY A 215 11.94 15.33 -19.14
C GLY A 215 13.12 14.53 -18.60
N GLU A 216 12.99 14.00 -17.38
CA GLU A 216 13.97 13.10 -16.77
C GLU A 216 13.69 11.64 -17.15
N THR A 217 14.64 10.75 -16.91
CA THR A 217 14.51 9.33 -17.24
C THR A 217 14.65 8.45 -16.01
N ILE A 218 14.04 7.26 -16.06
CA ILE A 218 14.08 6.28 -14.96
C ILE A 218 14.79 5.03 -15.49
N PRO A 219 16.12 4.93 -15.32
CA PRO A 219 16.90 3.82 -15.89
C PRO A 219 16.67 2.49 -15.16
N GLN A 220 16.32 2.54 -13.89
CA GLN A 220 16.02 1.36 -13.05
C GLN A 220 15.16 1.79 -11.86
N PRO A 221 14.50 0.86 -11.15
CA PRO A 221 13.75 1.18 -9.95
C PRO A 221 14.61 1.96 -8.94
N PHE A 222 13.99 2.90 -8.23
CA PHE A 222 14.62 3.76 -7.22
C PHE A 222 15.81 4.59 -7.71
N THR A 223 15.85 4.87 -9.02
CA THR A 223 16.88 5.74 -9.62
C THR A 223 16.23 6.69 -10.61
N ILE A 224 16.50 7.99 -10.46
CA ILE A 224 16.08 9.03 -11.40
C ILE A 224 17.34 9.64 -12.01
N SER A 225 17.41 9.64 -13.34
CA SER A 225 18.51 10.26 -14.08
C SER A 225 18.13 11.69 -14.46
N ILE A 226 18.89 12.65 -13.94
CA ILE A 226 18.75 14.08 -14.20
C ILE A 226 19.98 14.52 -15.00
N GLY A 227 19.77 14.81 -16.29
CA GLY A 227 20.90 15.02 -17.20
C GLY A 227 21.77 13.77 -17.29
N SER A 228 23.07 13.92 -17.03
CA SER A 228 24.05 12.80 -17.02
C SER A 228 24.17 12.08 -15.68
N ASP A 229 23.58 12.62 -14.62
CA ASP A 229 23.78 12.13 -13.26
C ASP A 229 22.59 11.32 -12.76
N LYS A 230 22.88 10.32 -11.91
CA LYS A 230 21.88 9.40 -11.37
C LYS A 230 21.67 9.66 -9.88
N VAL A 231 20.45 10.04 -9.51
CA VAL A 231 20.03 10.19 -8.12
C VAL A 231 19.35 8.89 -7.67
N ARG A 232 20.02 8.16 -6.77
CA ARG A 232 19.49 6.92 -6.18
C ARG A 232 18.82 7.22 -4.86
N PHE A 233 17.73 6.51 -4.59
CA PHE A 233 16.99 6.66 -3.34
C PHE A 233 16.42 5.33 -2.86
N GLU A 234 15.99 5.29 -1.61
CA GLU A 234 15.27 4.18 -0.99
C GLU A 234 14.01 4.71 -0.32
N ILE A 235 12.96 3.90 -0.30
CA ILE A 235 11.78 4.16 0.53
C ILE A 235 11.80 3.17 1.68
N ILE A 236 11.84 3.66 2.90
CA ILE A 236 12.01 2.85 4.10
C ILE A 236 10.85 3.14 5.05
N GLU A 237 10.24 2.09 5.57
CA GLU A 237 9.27 2.22 6.65
C GLU A 237 9.97 2.34 8.00
N SER A 238 9.56 3.32 8.78
CA SER A 238 10.07 3.53 10.14
C SER A 238 9.58 2.40 11.05
N LYS A 239 10.38 2.10 12.09
CA LYS A 239 10.05 1.03 13.04
C LYS A 239 10.10 1.60 14.45
N ASP A 240 9.10 1.26 15.23
CA ASP A 240 9.08 1.55 16.66
C ASP A 240 9.86 0.49 17.41
N LYS A 241 10.69 0.95 18.34
CA LYS A 241 11.46 0.09 19.22
C LYS A 241 10.64 -0.21 20.46
N ILE A 242 10.26 -1.46 20.64
CA ILE A 242 9.53 -1.93 21.81
C ILE A 242 10.36 -2.92 22.61
N THR A 243 10.06 -3.07 23.89
CA THR A 243 10.68 -4.12 24.71
C THR A 243 10.22 -5.48 24.21
N HIS A 244 11.18 -6.40 24.02
CA HIS A 244 10.88 -7.74 23.59
C HIS A 244 10.04 -8.49 24.62
N ILE A 245 8.97 -9.12 24.18
CA ILE A 245 8.16 -10.02 25.00
C ILE A 245 8.64 -11.44 24.72
N LEU A 246 9.05 -12.14 25.79
CA LEU A 246 9.57 -13.50 25.64
C LEU A 246 8.52 -14.41 24.99
N THR A 247 8.97 -15.19 24.03
CA THR A 247 8.16 -16.29 23.49
C THR A 247 8.19 -17.48 24.44
N PRO A 248 7.20 -18.39 24.40
CA PRO A 248 7.21 -19.59 25.24
C PRO A 248 8.47 -20.44 25.09
N ALA A 249 9.09 -20.46 23.92
CA ALA A 249 10.36 -21.15 23.68
C ALA A 249 11.53 -20.46 24.41
N GLU A 250 11.61 -19.14 24.32
CA GLU A 250 12.64 -18.34 24.99
C GLU A 250 12.49 -18.38 26.52
N GLU A 251 11.27 -18.40 27.03
CA GLU A 251 10.99 -18.58 28.44
C GLU A 251 11.50 -19.94 28.95
N LYS A 252 11.24 -21.00 28.17
CA LYS A 252 11.75 -22.34 28.47
C LYS A 252 13.28 -22.40 28.45
N GLU A 253 13.92 -21.88 27.42
CA GLU A 253 15.37 -21.82 27.33
C GLU A 253 15.99 -21.01 28.49
N LEU A 254 15.33 -19.93 28.92
CA LEU A 254 15.80 -19.10 30.02
C LEU A 254 15.64 -19.85 31.37
N ALA A 255 14.55 -20.60 31.56
CA ALA A 255 14.32 -21.43 32.72
C ALA A 255 15.37 -22.56 32.83
N GLU A 256 15.59 -23.31 31.75
CA GLU A 256 16.62 -24.34 31.65
C GLU A 256 18.03 -23.79 31.93
N TYR A 257 18.34 -22.62 31.39
CA TYR A 257 19.61 -21.93 31.70
C TYR A 257 19.71 -21.57 33.18
N ASN A 258 18.65 -21.05 33.80
CA ASN A 258 18.65 -20.67 35.21
C ASN A 258 18.83 -21.86 36.18
N GLU A 259 18.30 -23.03 35.81
CA GLU A 259 18.49 -24.27 36.56
C GLU A 259 19.90 -24.81 36.41
N ASN A 260 20.52 -24.71 35.24
CA ASN A 260 21.80 -25.34 34.90
C ASN A 260 22.91 -24.33 34.58
N LYS A 261 22.94 -23.16 35.23
CA LYS A 261 23.88 -22.05 34.94
C LYS A 261 25.34 -22.46 34.78
N LYS A 262 25.78 -23.50 35.49
CA LYS A 262 27.18 -23.94 35.47
C LYS A 262 27.57 -24.64 34.17
N TYR A 263 26.63 -25.24 33.47
CA TYR A 263 26.89 -26.07 32.28
C TYR A 263 26.15 -25.60 31.03
N ALA A 264 25.11 -24.80 31.18
CA ALA A 264 24.32 -24.32 30.06
C ALA A 264 24.84 -22.97 29.50
N ARG A 265 24.78 -22.84 28.19
CA ARG A 265 25.10 -21.54 27.51
C ARG A 265 23.92 -20.59 27.70
N LYS A 266 24.23 -19.35 28.10
CA LYS A 266 23.20 -18.30 28.20
C LYS A 266 22.46 -18.12 26.86
N PRO A 267 21.13 -18.18 26.82
CA PRO A 267 20.35 -17.97 25.61
C PRO A 267 20.54 -16.55 25.09
N ASN A 268 20.63 -16.41 23.76
CA ASN A 268 20.78 -15.12 23.10
C ASN A 268 19.41 -14.50 22.81
N ILE A 269 18.77 -13.99 23.87
CA ILE A 269 17.45 -13.37 23.77
C ILE A 269 17.64 -11.87 23.49
N ARG A 270 16.98 -11.36 22.44
CA ARG A 270 17.00 -9.94 22.09
C ARG A 270 16.25 -9.10 23.14
N LYS A 271 16.75 -7.91 23.41
CA LYS A 271 16.11 -6.99 24.36
C LYS A 271 14.94 -6.21 23.78
N TYR A 272 14.94 -6.01 22.47
CA TYR A 272 13.99 -5.16 21.78
C TYR A 272 13.51 -5.77 20.47
N ASP A 273 12.26 -5.51 20.15
CA ASP A 273 11.67 -5.73 18.84
C ASP A 273 11.53 -4.41 18.10
N TYR A 274 11.56 -4.49 16.76
CA TYR A 274 11.38 -3.34 15.87
C TYR A 274 10.14 -3.61 15.01
N ILE A 275 9.04 -2.93 15.34
CA ILE A 275 7.76 -3.12 14.66
C ILE A 275 7.54 -1.98 13.66
N PRO A 276 7.24 -2.26 12.38
CA PRO A 276 6.86 -1.25 11.40
C PRO A 276 5.69 -0.41 11.92
N ASN A 277 5.80 0.93 11.77
CA ASN A 277 4.79 1.86 12.30
C ASN A 277 3.99 2.61 11.21
N GLY A 278 4.16 2.23 9.94
CA GLY A 278 3.43 2.80 8.81
C GLY A 278 3.96 4.13 8.31
N LEU A 279 4.95 4.75 8.98
CA LEU A 279 5.55 6.01 8.55
C LEU A 279 6.67 5.75 7.56
N LEU A 280 6.53 6.30 6.35
CA LEU A 280 7.53 6.15 5.29
C LEU A 280 8.55 7.29 5.32
N ARG A 281 9.74 7.00 4.81
CA ARG A 281 10.78 7.98 4.53
C ARG A 281 11.46 7.68 3.21
N ILE A 282 11.75 8.71 2.45
CA ILE A 282 12.61 8.65 1.26
C ILE A 282 14.02 9.01 1.71
N LYS A 283 14.95 8.09 1.54
CA LYS A 283 16.37 8.27 1.86
C LYS A 283 17.15 8.36 0.56
N PHE A 284 17.95 9.41 0.38
CA PHE A 284 18.81 9.57 -0.77
C PHE A 284 20.16 8.88 -0.52
N ILE A 285 20.59 8.09 -1.50
CA ILE A 285 21.85 7.32 -1.43
C ILE A 285 22.96 8.13 -2.09
N ASN A 286 23.51 9.05 -1.34
CA ASN A 286 24.70 9.81 -1.71
C ASN A 286 25.65 9.87 -0.49
N GLN A 287 26.79 10.55 -0.61
CA GLN A 287 27.77 10.63 0.48
C GLN A 287 27.19 11.31 1.75
N ASN A 288 26.33 12.31 1.56
CA ASN A 288 25.61 12.96 2.65
C ASN A 288 24.21 12.41 2.70
N THR A 289 23.94 11.45 3.58
CA THR A 289 22.62 10.85 3.74
C THR A 289 21.59 11.91 4.09
N SER A 290 20.73 12.23 3.15
CA SER A 290 19.57 13.10 3.38
C SER A 290 18.27 12.30 3.24
N TYR A 291 17.24 12.71 3.96
CA TYR A 291 15.95 12.04 3.88
C TYR A 291 14.79 13.02 4.09
N ILE A 292 13.64 12.65 3.58
CA ILE A 292 12.33 13.24 3.87
C ILE A 292 11.46 12.11 4.45
N LYS A 293 10.71 12.40 5.48
CA LYS A 293 9.88 11.39 6.18
C LYS A 293 8.47 11.91 6.42
N ASP A 294 7.53 10.97 6.50
CA ASP A 294 6.21 11.25 7.06
C ASP A 294 6.34 11.86 8.46
N THR A 295 5.49 12.82 8.74
CA THR A 295 5.27 13.35 10.07
C THR A 295 3.86 12.97 10.55
N LYS A 296 3.51 13.32 11.78
CA LYS A 296 2.15 13.14 12.28
C LYS A 296 1.13 14.07 11.60
N GLU A 297 1.60 15.16 11.01
CA GLU A 297 0.80 16.23 10.44
C GLU A 297 0.75 16.18 8.92
N GLN A 298 1.82 15.66 8.28
CA GLN A 298 1.97 15.65 6.83
C GLN A 298 2.49 14.30 6.32
N SER A 299 1.88 13.81 5.26
CA SER A 299 2.33 12.64 4.52
C SER A 299 3.30 12.99 3.39
N LEU A 300 4.09 12.03 2.92
CA LEU A 300 5.00 12.23 1.78
C LEU A 300 4.26 12.67 0.52
N GLU A 301 3.02 12.25 0.36
CA GLU A 301 2.16 12.63 -0.76
C GLU A 301 1.84 14.13 -0.77
N GLU A 302 1.74 14.75 0.40
CA GLU A 302 1.50 16.20 0.56
C GLU A 302 2.80 17.00 0.43
N MET A 303 3.96 16.38 0.70
CA MET A 303 5.28 16.99 0.63
C MET A 303 5.96 16.83 -0.75
N LEU A 304 5.21 16.55 -1.81
CA LEU A 304 5.77 16.36 -3.16
C LEU A 304 6.68 17.52 -3.64
N PRO A 305 6.34 18.81 -3.43
CA PRO A 305 7.22 19.91 -3.82
C PRO A 305 8.59 19.83 -3.12
N GLU A 306 8.62 19.50 -1.84
CA GLU A 306 9.85 19.35 -1.06
C GLU A 306 10.66 18.13 -1.50
N ILE A 307 9.98 17.03 -1.84
CA ILE A 307 10.63 15.83 -2.37
C ILE A 307 11.32 16.15 -3.70
N ILE A 308 10.62 16.84 -4.62
CA ILE A 308 11.18 17.25 -5.90
C ILE A 308 12.40 18.16 -5.71
N PHE A 309 12.29 19.15 -4.82
CA PHE A 309 13.41 20.02 -4.47
C PHE A 309 14.61 19.21 -3.97
N LYS A 310 14.39 18.23 -3.07
CA LYS A 310 15.46 17.35 -2.56
C LYS A 310 16.13 16.51 -3.64
N PHE A 311 15.38 16.01 -4.62
CA PHE A 311 15.96 15.29 -5.77
C PHE A 311 16.92 16.17 -6.55
N TYR A 312 16.51 17.40 -6.91
CA TYR A 312 17.35 18.34 -7.65
C TYR A 312 18.53 18.84 -6.81
N GLN A 313 18.37 19.03 -5.51
CA GLN A 313 19.46 19.36 -4.59
C GLN A 313 20.51 18.24 -4.55
N ASN A 314 20.08 16.97 -4.46
CA ASN A 314 20.99 15.83 -4.49
C ASN A 314 21.69 15.69 -5.86
N TYR A 315 20.96 15.91 -6.95
CA TYR A 315 21.56 16.00 -8.29
C TYR A 315 22.67 17.07 -8.34
N TRP A 316 22.39 18.26 -7.84
CA TRP A 316 23.37 19.35 -7.83
C TRP A 316 24.63 18.99 -7.04
N GLN A 317 24.48 18.37 -5.87
CA GLN A 317 25.61 17.90 -5.08
C GLN A 317 26.45 16.83 -5.81
N ILE A 318 25.80 15.89 -6.52
CA ILE A 318 26.50 14.86 -7.30
C ILE A 318 27.28 15.51 -8.45
N ARG A 319 26.64 16.43 -9.16
CA ARG A 319 27.25 17.15 -10.28
C ARG A 319 28.46 17.97 -9.84
N THR A 320 28.33 18.79 -8.80
CA THR A 320 29.41 19.63 -8.29
C THR A 320 30.65 18.80 -7.95
N LYS A 321 30.45 17.65 -7.26
CA LYS A 321 31.55 16.74 -6.94
C LYS A 321 32.20 16.05 -8.14
N ARG A 322 31.48 15.86 -9.22
CA ARG A 322 32.06 15.29 -10.44
C ARG A 322 32.89 16.33 -11.19
N GLU A 323 32.51 17.60 -11.08
CA GLU A 323 33.16 18.72 -11.75
C GLU A 323 34.39 19.26 -10.95
N GLU A 324 34.50 18.94 -9.64
CA GLU A 324 35.69 19.09 -8.81
C GLU A 324 36.76 17.99 -9.06
#